data_ec85d9c73d0ce808896dc61e58776a19
#
_entry.id   ec85d9c73d0ce808896dc61e58776a19
#
_cell.length_a   1.000
_cell.length_b   1.000
_cell.length_c   1.000
_cell.angle_alpha   90.00
_cell.angle_beta   90.00
_cell.angle_gamma   90.00
#
_symmetry.space_group_name_H-M   'P 1'
#
loop_
_entity.id
_entity.type
_entity.pdbx_description
1 polymer ?
#
loop_
_entity_poly.entity_id
_entity_poly.type
_entity_poly.pdbx_seq_one_letter_code
_entity_poly.pdbx_strand_id
1 'polypeptide(L)'
;MTPGRAAGIVLLGLIGVLGFHRDAAAQRLELAISPAVITVPSADPDSMPVLSSSPVQVNYRVRQNNRQTWLLTVVANGDLVSGASTIDISAVSWIASPSPPFQNGTLSKTTAQMVATGPGNVASPSTGTLTFRLANSWTYDAGIYTQTLVFTLSTP
;
A
#
# COMPACT_ATOMS: atom_id res chain seq x y z
N MET A 1 -29.58 20.33 14.45
CA MET A 1 -28.24 19.75 14.63
C MET A 1 -28.30 18.33 14.13
N THR A 2 -27.84 18.08 12.91
CA THR A 2 -27.75 16.73 12.33
C THR A 2 -26.45 16.11 12.89
N PRO A 3 -26.50 14.92 13.49
CA PRO A 3 -25.27 14.28 13.98
C PRO A 3 -24.35 14.00 12.80
N GLY A 4 -23.10 14.42 12.90
CA GLY A 4 -22.07 14.20 11.90
C GLY A 4 -21.96 12.72 11.58
N ARG A 5 -22.05 12.40 10.30
CA ARG A 5 -21.91 11.04 9.77
C ARG A 5 -20.44 10.76 9.54
N ALA A 6 -19.98 9.71 10.18
CA ALA A 6 -18.59 9.26 10.04
C ALA A 6 -18.40 8.42 8.76
N ALA A 7 -17.31 8.63 8.04
CA ALA A 7 -16.93 7.83 6.88
C ALA A 7 -16.04 6.66 7.31
N GLY A 8 -16.34 5.46 6.82
CA GLY A 8 -15.50 4.28 7.02
C GLY A 8 -14.89 3.84 5.71
N ILE A 9 -13.61 3.47 5.73
CA ILE A 9 -12.86 3.10 4.52
C ILE A 9 -12.32 1.69 4.64
N VAL A 10 -12.57 0.88 3.61
CA VAL A 10 -11.98 -0.45 3.44
C VAL A 10 -11.10 -0.44 2.19
N LEU A 11 -9.80 -0.64 2.38
CA LEU A 11 -8.86 -0.82 1.27
C LEU A 11 -8.63 -2.32 1.03
N LEU A 12 -8.89 -2.76 -0.19
CA LEU A 12 -8.66 -4.15 -0.61
C LEU A 12 -7.32 -4.23 -1.35
N GLY A 13 -6.38 -5.02 -0.86
CA GLY A 13 -5.10 -5.26 -1.54
C GLY A 13 -5.16 -6.54 -2.38
N LEU A 14 -4.84 -6.44 -3.68
CA LEU A 14 -4.62 -7.59 -4.55
C LEU A 14 -3.12 -7.80 -4.75
N ILE A 15 -2.62 -9.00 -4.47
CA ILE A 15 -1.22 -9.36 -4.66
C ILE A 15 -1.07 -9.94 -6.06
N GLY A 16 -0.40 -9.21 -6.94
CA GLY A 16 0.01 -9.73 -8.26
C GLY A 16 1.51 -10.05 -8.27
N VAL A 17 1.87 -11.31 -8.41
CA VAL A 17 3.23 -11.72 -8.71
C VAL A 17 3.31 -11.99 -10.21
N LEU A 18 3.84 -11.05 -10.98
CA LEU A 18 4.18 -11.25 -12.39
C LEU A 18 5.60 -11.80 -12.49
N GLY A 19 5.72 -13.13 -12.57
CA GLY A 19 6.97 -13.79 -12.87
C GLY A 19 7.16 -13.87 -14.39
N PHE A 20 8.11 -13.13 -14.94
CA PHE A 20 8.59 -13.34 -16.30
C PHE A 20 9.65 -14.45 -16.30
N HIS A 21 9.35 -15.60 -16.91
CA HIS A 21 10.32 -16.66 -17.14
C HIS A 21 11.30 -16.24 -18.22
N ARG A 22 12.56 -16.02 -17.84
CA ARG A 22 13.72 -16.14 -18.74
C ARG A 22 14.64 -17.20 -18.16
N ASP A 23 14.96 -18.19 -19.00
CA ASP A 23 15.88 -19.27 -18.70
C ASP A 23 17.26 -18.73 -18.27
N ALA A 24 17.70 -19.16 -17.15
CA ALA A 24 19.01 -19.41 -16.58
C ALA A 24 19.10 -18.98 -15.12
N ALA A 25 19.21 -20.00 -14.22
CA ALA A 25 19.52 -19.85 -12.79
C ALA A 25 18.55 -18.98 -11.99
N ALA A 26 17.44 -19.57 -11.65
CA ALA A 26 16.51 -19.32 -10.54
C ALA A 26 16.55 -17.94 -9.84
N GLN A 27 16.17 -16.89 -10.56
CA GLN A 27 15.70 -15.67 -9.93
C GLN A 27 14.37 -15.99 -9.22
N ARG A 28 14.31 -15.77 -7.90
CA ARG A 28 13.10 -16.02 -7.12
C ARG A 28 12.75 -14.76 -6.35
N LEU A 29 11.61 -14.20 -6.69
CA LEU A 29 10.99 -13.09 -5.98
C LEU A 29 9.78 -13.61 -5.21
N GLU A 30 9.72 -13.33 -3.93
CA GLU A 30 8.60 -13.69 -3.06
C GLU A 30 8.07 -12.41 -2.41
N LEU A 31 6.77 -12.22 -2.48
CA LEU A 31 6.07 -11.08 -1.86
C LEU A 31 4.76 -11.58 -1.23
N ALA A 32 4.54 -11.21 0.02
CA ALA A 32 3.28 -11.44 0.71
C ALA A 32 2.88 -10.20 1.51
N ILE A 33 1.63 -9.81 1.39
CA ILE A 33 1.03 -8.68 2.10
C ILE A 33 -0.04 -9.20 3.05
N SER A 34 -0.02 -8.78 4.31
CA SER A 34 -0.97 -9.21 5.32
C SER A 34 -1.29 -8.08 6.32
N PRO A 35 -2.57 -7.82 6.62
CA PRO A 35 -3.77 -8.42 6.04
C PRO A 35 -3.98 -8.01 4.58
N ALA A 36 -4.73 -8.78 3.81
CA ALA A 36 -5.09 -8.47 2.43
C ALA A 36 -6.16 -7.37 2.35
N VAL A 37 -6.91 -7.14 3.43
CA VAL A 37 -7.91 -6.08 3.57
C VAL A 37 -7.46 -5.13 4.66
N ILE A 38 -7.44 -3.84 4.32
CA ILE A 38 -7.06 -2.76 5.23
C ILE A 38 -8.32 -1.98 5.56
N THR A 39 -8.61 -1.84 6.85
CA THR A 39 -9.73 -1.04 7.33
C THR A 39 -9.20 0.21 8.03
N VAL A 40 -9.77 1.35 7.66
CA VAL A 40 -9.53 2.62 8.35
C VAL A 40 -10.81 2.98 9.11
N PRO A 41 -10.75 3.19 10.43
CA PRO A 41 -11.93 3.52 11.21
C PRO A 41 -12.48 4.88 10.79
N SER A 42 -13.79 5.04 10.90
CA SER A 42 -14.44 6.33 10.71
C SER A 42 -14.37 7.16 12.00
N ALA A 43 -14.16 8.46 11.85
CA ALA A 43 -14.19 9.40 12.98
C ALA A 43 -14.57 10.80 12.51
N ASP A 44 -14.95 11.63 13.48
CA ASP A 44 -15.18 13.05 13.29
C ASP A 44 -13.87 13.76 12.90
N PRO A 45 -13.82 14.51 11.77
CA PRO A 45 -12.62 15.21 11.32
C PRO A 45 -12.06 16.22 12.30
N ASP A 46 -12.88 16.84 13.14
CA ASP A 46 -12.41 17.80 14.14
C ASP A 46 -11.68 17.12 15.30
N SER A 47 -12.07 15.87 15.60
CA SER A 47 -11.42 15.08 16.64
C SER A 47 -10.27 14.21 16.10
N MET A 48 -10.38 13.73 14.86
CA MET A 48 -9.38 12.90 14.19
C MET A 48 -9.14 13.36 12.75
N PRO A 49 -8.29 14.38 12.55
CA PRO A 49 -8.00 14.92 11.23
C PRO A 49 -7.24 13.96 10.32
N VAL A 50 -6.68 12.88 10.89
CA VAL A 50 -6.02 11.81 10.13
C VAL A 50 -6.50 10.46 10.65
N LEU A 51 -7.09 9.67 9.77
CA LEU A 51 -7.47 8.30 10.04
C LEU A 51 -6.31 7.37 9.71
N SER A 52 -6.04 6.38 10.57
CA SER A 52 -4.93 5.44 10.38
C SER A 52 -5.44 4.00 10.36
N SER A 53 -4.86 3.18 9.50
CA SER A 53 -5.09 1.74 9.47
C SER A 53 -4.34 1.02 10.58
N SER A 54 -4.72 -0.23 10.82
CA SER A 54 -3.79 -1.18 11.47
C SER A 54 -2.55 -1.38 10.59
N PRO A 55 -1.39 -1.74 11.18
CA PRO A 55 -0.18 -2.02 10.43
C PRO A 55 -0.36 -3.17 9.43
N VAL A 56 0.12 -2.98 8.23
CA VAL A 56 0.16 -3.99 7.16
C VAL A 56 1.57 -4.53 7.05
N GLN A 57 1.74 -5.83 7.19
CA GLN A 57 3.03 -6.49 7.04
C GLN A 57 3.32 -6.76 5.56
N VAL A 58 4.52 -6.43 5.17
CA VAL A 58 5.08 -6.71 3.85
C VAL A 58 6.24 -7.68 4.03
N ASN A 59 6.02 -8.94 3.69
CA ASN A 59 7.06 -9.95 3.72
C ASN A 59 7.61 -10.14 2.31
N TYR A 60 8.91 -10.07 2.17
CA TYR A 60 9.56 -10.19 0.87
C TYR A 60 10.88 -10.95 0.93
N ARG A 61 11.24 -11.54 -0.19
CA ARG A 61 12.51 -12.21 -0.39
C ARG A 61 12.97 -12.01 -1.84
N VAL A 62 14.25 -11.75 -2.01
CA VAL A 62 14.84 -11.53 -3.33
C VAL A 62 16.05 -12.46 -3.47
N ARG A 63 15.98 -13.39 -4.41
CA ARG A 63 17.10 -14.24 -4.82
C ARG A 63 17.39 -13.99 -6.29
N GLN A 64 18.55 -13.49 -6.58
CA GLN A 64 18.99 -13.17 -7.94
C GLN A 64 20.48 -13.47 -8.07
N ASN A 65 20.89 -13.81 -9.28
CA ASN A 65 22.30 -14.10 -9.57
C ASN A 65 23.13 -12.83 -9.80
N ASN A 66 22.47 -11.77 -10.24
CA ASN A 66 23.06 -10.48 -10.49
C ASN A 66 22.85 -9.61 -9.24
N ARG A 67 23.87 -8.89 -8.80
CA ARG A 67 23.77 -7.96 -7.66
C ARG A 67 22.98 -6.69 -8.02
N GLN A 68 21.87 -6.86 -8.75
CA GLN A 68 21.01 -5.76 -9.15
C GLN A 68 20.20 -5.22 -7.97
N THR A 69 19.77 -3.98 -8.08
CA THR A 69 18.84 -3.38 -7.14
C THR A 69 17.46 -4.01 -7.31
N TRP A 70 16.79 -4.35 -6.22
CA TRP A 70 15.38 -4.72 -6.23
C TRP A 70 14.52 -3.51 -5.86
N LEU A 71 13.28 -3.53 -6.32
CA LEU A 71 12.32 -2.46 -6.16
C LEU A 71 10.96 -3.03 -5.79
N LEU A 72 10.37 -2.52 -4.71
CA LEU A 72 8.98 -2.75 -4.33
C LEU A 72 8.19 -1.47 -4.57
N THR A 73 7.14 -1.56 -5.35
CA THR A 73 6.25 -0.44 -5.66
C THR A 73 4.81 -0.75 -5.32
N VAL A 74 3.99 0.31 -5.21
CA VAL A 74 2.53 0.23 -5.06
C VAL A 74 1.86 1.23 -6.00
N VAL A 75 0.74 0.82 -6.60
CA VAL A 75 -0.14 1.68 -7.39
C VAL A 75 -1.59 1.34 -7.04
N ALA A 76 -2.46 2.33 -7.02
CA ALA A 76 -3.90 2.12 -6.86
C ALA A 76 -4.58 2.00 -8.24
N ASN A 77 -5.61 1.16 -8.34
CA ASN A 77 -6.37 1.02 -9.58
C ASN A 77 -7.28 2.23 -9.90
N GLY A 78 -7.45 3.14 -8.95
CA GLY A 78 -8.29 4.33 -9.09
C GLY A 78 -8.42 5.09 -7.78
N ASP A 79 -9.41 5.95 -7.70
CA ASP A 79 -9.80 6.67 -6.48
C ASP A 79 -10.58 5.76 -5.53
N LEU A 80 -10.63 6.13 -4.26
CA LEU A 80 -11.50 5.49 -3.30
C LEU A 80 -12.97 5.75 -3.68
N VAL A 81 -13.79 4.70 -3.75
CA VAL A 81 -15.18 4.78 -4.23
C VAL A 81 -16.14 4.22 -3.20
N SER A 82 -17.24 4.94 -2.96
CA SER A 82 -18.40 4.51 -2.17
C SER A 82 -19.69 4.93 -2.86
N GLY A 83 -20.35 4.03 -3.59
CA GLY A 83 -21.50 4.37 -4.43
C GLY A 83 -21.13 5.41 -5.50
N ALA A 84 -21.75 6.58 -5.46
CA ALA A 84 -21.45 7.71 -6.36
C ALA A 84 -20.35 8.64 -5.82
N SER A 85 -19.95 8.48 -4.56
CA SER A 85 -18.97 9.35 -3.89
C SER A 85 -17.55 8.85 -4.10
N THR A 86 -16.61 9.77 -4.31
CA THR A 86 -15.19 9.45 -4.51
C THR A 86 -14.30 10.29 -3.61
N ILE A 87 -13.16 9.73 -3.20
CA ILE A 87 -12.07 10.44 -2.55
C ILE A 87 -10.82 10.22 -3.39
N ASP A 88 -10.14 11.29 -3.77
CA ASP A 88 -8.90 11.18 -4.53
C ASP A 88 -7.89 10.32 -3.77
N ILE A 89 -7.31 9.36 -4.47
CA ILE A 89 -6.38 8.40 -3.85
C ILE A 89 -5.12 9.07 -3.29
N SER A 90 -4.75 10.24 -3.76
CA SER A 90 -3.64 11.02 -3.25
C SER A 90 -3.88 11.57 -1.82
N ALA A 91 -5.10 11.54 -1.31
CA ALA A 91 -5.39 11.79 0.09
C ALA A 91 -4.89 10.67 1.03
N VAL A 92 -4.52 9.52 0.46
CA VAL A 92 -4.00 8.38 1.22
C VAL A 92 -2.48 8.35 1.13
N SER A 93 -1.84 8.42 2.28
CA SER A 93 -0.39 8.26 2.44
C SER A 93 -0.08 7.02 3.28
N TRP A 94 1.20 6.65 3.39
CA TRP A 94 1.63 5.62 4.34
C TRP A 94 2.93 6.02 5.05
N ILE A 95 3.08 5.48 6.25
CA ILE A 95 4.33 5.46 7.00
C ILE A 95 4.86 4.04 6.97
N ALA A 96 6.16 3.91 6.75
CA ALA A 96 6.85 2.64 6.61
C ALA A 96 7.92 2.43 7.68
N SER A 97 8.11 1.17 8.08
CA SER A 97 9.17 0.76 9.01
C SER A 97 9.66 -0.65 8.67
N PRO A 98 10.97 -0.95 8.79
CA PRO A 98 12.08 -0.04 9.10
C PRO A 98 12.42 0.88 7.93
N SER A 99 13.02 2.03 8.24
CA SER A 99 13.54 2.91 7.20
C SER A 99 15.04 3.13 7.42
N PRO A 100 15.92 2.75 6.47
CA PRO A 100 15.67 1.96 5.26
C PRO A 100 15.37 0.47 5.55
N PRO A 101 14.96 -0.37 4.59
CA PRO A 101 14.86 -0.13 3.14
C PRO A 101 13.51 0.44 2.72
N PHE A 102 12.52 0.50 3.63
CA PHE A 102 11.21 1.05 3.36
C PHE A 102 11.20 2.57 3.46
N GLN A 103 10.30 3.20 2.73
CA GLN A 103 10.11 4.65 2.76
C GLN A 103 8.64 5.03 2.80
N ASN A 104 8.36 6.19 3.39
CA ASN A 104 7.03 6.79 3.41
C ASN A 104 6.64 7.26 2.01
N GLY A 105 5.34 7.36 1.75
CA GLY A 105 4.84 7.85 0.47
C GLY A 105 3.37 8.19 0.48
N THR A 106 2.89 8.53 -0.71
CA THR A 106 1.48 8.85 -0.98
C THR A 106 1.01 8.01 -2.16
N LEU A 107 -0.20 7.48 -2.10
CA LEU A 107 -0.75 6.66 -3.18
C LEU A 107 -0.98 7.49 -4.46
N SER A 108 -0.86 6.80 -5.58
CA SER A 108 -1.16 7.34 -6.91
C SER A 108 -1.89 6.29 -7.73
N LYS A 109 -2.80 6.72 -8.59
CA LYS A 109 -3.50 5.88 -9.57
C LYS A 109 -2.84 5.88 -10.95
N THR A 110 -1.87 6.77 -11.16
CA THR A 110 -1.21 6.95 -12.47
C THR A 110 0.25 6.52 -12.47
N THR A 111 0.90 6.55 -11.31
CA THR A 111 2.33 6.28 -11.18
C THR A 111 2.58 5.34 -10.02
N ALA A 112 3.29 4.24 -10.26
CA ALA A 112 3.72 3.34 -9.21
C ALA A 112 4.68 4.07 -8.25
N GLN A 113 4.34 4.06 -6.98
CA GLN A 113 5.10 4.71 -5.92
C GLN A 113 6.06 3.72 -5.27
N MET A 114 7.28 4.15 -5.01
CA MET A 114 8.30 3.30 -4.39
C MET A 114 7.97 3.11 -2.90
N VAL A 115 7.92 1.86 -2.48
CA VAL A 115 7.69 1.45 -1.08
C VAL A 115 8.99 1.06 -0.41
N ALA A 116 9.85 0.32 -1.13
CA ALA A 116 11.13 -0.11 -0.63
C ALA A 116 12.08 -0.41 -1.78
N THR A 117 13.38 -0.30 -1.52
CA THR A 117 14.43 -0.67 -2.48
C THR A 117 15.70 -1.07 -1.73
N GLY A 118 16.52 -1.88 -2.37
CA GLY A 118 17.80 -2.26 -1.81
C GLY A 118 18.68 -2.99 -2.81
N PRO A 119 19.97 -3.11 -2.53
CA PRO A 119 20.92 -3.81 -3.39
C PRO A 119 20.90 -5.32 -3.16
N GLY A 120 21.19 -6.05 -4.22
CA GLY A 120 21.57 -7.47 -4.15
C GLY A 120 20.46 -8.40 -3.66
N ASN A 121 20.88 -9.48 -3.02
CA ASN A 121 19.99 -10.52 -2.51
C ASN A 121 19.49 -10.22 -1.10
N VAL A 122 18.21 -10.50 -0.88
CA VAL A 122 17.60 -10.65 0.45
C VAL A 122 17.41 -12.16 0.66
N ALA A 123 18.45 -12.83 1.14
CA ALA A 123 18.51 -14.30 1.20
C ALA A 123 17.52 -14.91 2.20
N SER A 124 17.30 -14.23 3.33
CA SER A 124 16.29 -14.59 4.32
C SER A 124 15.03 -13.76 4.10
N PRO A 125 13.83 -14.27 4.38
CA PRO A 125 12.62 -13.47 4.37
C PRO A 125 12.79 -12.24 5.26
N SER A 126 12.45 -11.08 4.72
CA SER A 126 12.47 -9.81 5.43
C SER A 126 11.07 -9.23 5.54
N THR A 127 10.82 -8.53 6.62
CA THR A 127 9.49 -7.97 6.90
C THR A 127 9.60 -6.47 7.13
N GLY A 128 8.68 -5.74 6.52
CA GLY A 128 8.40 -4.34 6.85
C GLY A 128 6.94 -4.14 7.19
N THR A 129 6.61 -2.98 7.70
CA THR A 129 5.24 -2.59 8.02
C THR A 129 4.89 -1.29 7.33
N LEU A 130 3.66 -1.20 6.83
CA LEU A 130 3.06 0.01 6.30
C LEU A 130 1.83 0.36 7.14
N THR A 131 1.71 1.60 7.56
CA THR A 131 0.49 2.12 8.18
C THR A 131 -0.10 3.16 7.25
N PHE A 132 -1.25 2.84 6.66
CA PHE A 132 -1.95 3.77 5.77
C PHE A 132 -2.66 4.84 6.56
N ARG A 133 -2.68 6.05 6.02
CA ARG A 133 -3.27 7.24 6.62
C ARG A 133 -4.10 7.97 5.58
N LEU A 134 -5.31 8.31 5.96
CA LEU A 134 -6.19 9.17 5.15
C LEU A 134 -6.33 10.51 5.84
N ALA A 135 -6.12 11.60 5.10
CA ALA A 135 -6.52 12.93 5.55
C ALA A 135 -8.05 12.98 5.65
N ASN A 136 -8.57 13.12 6.86
CA ASN A 136 -10.00 13.15 7.12
C ASN A 136 -10.59 14.55 6.81
N SER A 137 -11.80 14.61 6.28
CA SER A 137 -12.41 15.88 5.87
C SER A 137 -13.93 15.82 5.94
N TRP A 138 -14.55 16.93 6.31
CA TRP A 138 -16.00 17.14 6.23
C TRP A 138 -16.55 17.15 4.80
N THR A 139 -15.68 17.25 3.80
CA THR A 139 -16.09 17.20 2.39
C THR A 139 -16.38 15.80 1.89
N TYR A 140 -16.05 14.77 2.68
CA TYR A 140 -16.30 13.39 2.30
C TYR A 140 -17.68 12.96 2.76
N ASP A 141 -18.43 12.34 1.86
CA ASP A 141 -19.72 11.74 2.20
C ASP A 141 -19.49 10.53 3.13
N ALA A 142 -20.50 10.27 3.96
CA ALA A 142 -20.49 9.07 4.79
C ALA A 142 -20.63 7.82 3.92
N GLY A 143 -19.73 6.85 4.06
CA GLY A 143 -19.77 5.63 3.27
C GLY A 143 -18.61 4.69 3.55
N ILE A 144 -18.67 3.51 2.98
CA ILE A 144 -17.57 2.55 2.95
C ILE A 144 -16.85 2.73 1.63
N TYR A 145 -15.67 3.32 1.67
CA TYR A 145 -14.84 3.56 0.49
C TYR A 145 -13.90 2.39 0.26
N THR A 146 -13.82 1.94 -0.97
CA THR A 146 -12.98 0.80 -1.36
C THR A 146 -12.07 1.14 -2.52
N GLN A 147 -10.88 0.54 -2.54
CA GLN A 147 -9.98 0.58 -3.67
C GLN A 147 -9.00 -0.61 -3.60
N THR A 148 -8.53 -1.04 -4.77
CA THR A 148 -7.51 -2.09 -4.90
C THR A 148 -6.13 -1.48 -5.06
N LEU A 149 -5.18 -1.93 -4.25
CA LEU A 149 -3.77 -1.59 -4.35
C LEU A 149 -3.00 -2.75 -4.96
N VAL A 150 -2.15 -2.47 -5.93
CA VAL A 150 -1.28 -3.45 -6.59
C VAL A 150 0.16 -3.23 -6.14
N PHE A 151 0.72 -4.20 -5.45
CA PHE A 151 2.13 -4.22 -5.06
C PHE A 151 2.94 -5.03 -6.06
N THR A 152 4.08 -4.51 -6.47
CA THR A 152 4.97 -5.18 -7.43
C THR A 152 6.39 -5.21 -6.88
N LEU A 153 6.95 -6.42 -6.76
CA LEU A 153 8.36 -6.63 -6.45
C LEU A 153 9.09 -6.99 -7.74
N SER A 154 10.11 -6.24 -8.09
CA SER A 154 10.86 -6.40 -9.33
C SER A 154 12.37 -6.21 -9.13
N THR A 155 13.12 -6.70 -10.11
CA THR A 155 14.54 -6.42 -10.30
C THR A 155 14.69 -5.89 -11.70
N PRO A 156 14.95 -4.58 -11.90
CA PRO A 156 15.13 -3.97 -13.21
C PRO A 156 16.38 -4.45 -13.94
#